data_912a25a1cced716eb3a7e0bd386a43ab
#
_entry.id   912a25a1cced716eb3a7e0bd386a43ab
#
_cell.length_a   1.000
_cell.length_b   1.000
_cell.length_c   1.000
_cell.angle_alpha   90.00
_cell.angle_beta   90.00
_cell.angle_gamma   90.00
#
_symmetry.space_group_name_H-M   'P 1'
#
loop_
_entity.id
_entity.type
_entity.pdbx_description
1 polymer ?
#
loop_
_entity_poly.entity_id
_entity_poly.type
_entity_poly.pdbx_seq_one_letter_code
_entity_poly.pdbx_strand_id
1 'polypeptide(L)'
;MIKQDFYIANLIARYLSEEITPEETIKLTAWREESTAHEILFKKICDEENQKQHFRKNTAFNPSSGWKEVEKRIKRNNNRSRYIKIVSYAAIILLPVLFVSISMKFTSPVSLSDKQFIAQSILPGESQAILTLEDGQTIHINKETESLLEKIDGARVHMDSTMLNYQVTSKTAPKNKPVYNKVETPRGGEYALLLSDGTKVHLNAMTSLRFPVTFDNGPRKVELEGEAYFEVCKIGQPFIVCTQGMQVEVLGTTFNISAYPQEEYQTTLVNGSVKVNTETGESCILKPSQQATISLGNSSIQIRMVDAGFYTSWIKGKIHFKDQRLEDIMKILSRWYDMEVIFANEKIKDLRFGCNVDRYSEITPFVRLLEETQKVHVKVNNKTITFYN
;
A
#
# COMPACT_ATOMS: atom_id res chain seq x y z
N MET A 1 -12.99 11.23 0.48
CA MET A 1 -13.88 10.85 1.57
C MET A 1 -13.31 11.26 2.94
N ILE A 2 -12.21 10.69 3.44
CA ILE A 2 -11.65 10.99 4.79
C ILE A 2 -11.36 12.49 5.06
N LYS A 3 -10.84 13.25 4.09
CA LYS A 3 -10.58 14.70 4.26
C LYS A 3 -11.87 15.52 4.39
N GLN A 4 -12.95 15.10 3.74
CA GLN A 4 -14.23 15.77 3.77
C GLN A 4 -14.96 15.51 5.12
N ASP A 5 -14.84 14.28 5.63
CA ASP A 5 -15.42 13.89 6.92
C ASP A 5 -14.77 14.65 8.09
N PHE A 6 -13.42 14.83 8.06
CA PHE A 6 -12.71 15.65 9.04
C PHE A 6 -13.07 17.14 8.97
N TYR A 7 -13.32 17.65 7.77
CA TYR A 7 -13.73 19.03 7.59
C TYR A 7 -15.12 19.29 8.18
N ILE A 8 -16.09 18.40 7.93
CA ILE A 8 -17.44 18.49 8.50
C ILE A 8 -17.42 18.33 10.01
N ALA A 9 -16.63 17.40 10.55
CA ALA A 9 -16.47 17.24 12.00
C ALA A 9 -15.93 18.52 12.67
N ASN A 10 -15.01 19.23 12.02
CA ASN A 10 -14.51 20.52 12.50
C ASN A 10 -15.60 21.62 12.46
N LEU A 11 -16.41 21.66 11.41
CA LEU A 11 -17.52 22.62 11.33
C LEU A 11 -18.56 22.37 12.44
N ILE A 12 -18.88 21.11 12.75
CA ILE A 12 -19.79 20.77 13.85
C ILE A 12 -19.18 21.15 15.20
N ALA A 13 -17.89 20.92 15.42
CA ALA A 13 -17.20 21.31 16.66
C ALA A 13 -17.24 22.84 16.85
N ARG A 14 -17.00 23.62 15.81
CA ARG A 14 -17.06 25.10 15.85
C ARG A 14 -18.49 25.62 16.02
N TYR A 15 -19.48 24.92 15.50
CA TYR A 15 -20.88 25.22 15.74
C TYR A 15 -21.25 25.03 17.22
N LEU A 16 -20.77 23.95 17.85
CA LEU A 16 -21.02 23.65 19.27
C LEU A 16 -20.27 24.59 20.23
N SER A 17 -19.14 25.19 19.81
CA SER A 17 -18.39 26.19 20.58
C SER A 17 -18.83 27.63 20.32
N GLU A 18 -19.86 27.87 19.51
CA GLU A 18 -20.34 29.19 19.07
C GLU A 18 -19.27 30.02 18.31
N GLU A 19 -18.26 29.37 17.73
CA GLU A 19 -17.16 30.00 17.00
C GLU A 19 -17.26 29.89 15.46
N ILE A 20 -18.41 29.40 14.95
CA ILE A 20 -18.62 29.21 13.52
C ILE A 20 -18.89 30.52 12.79
N THR A 21 -18.28 30.69 11.62
CA THR A 21 -18.49 31.88 10.78
C THR A 21 -19.75 31.75 9.91
N PRO A 22 -20.32 32.87 9.40
CA PRO A 22 -21.49 32.83 8.52
C PRO A 22 -21.30 31.98 7.25
N GLU A 23 -20.10 32.04 6.65
CA GLU A 23 -19.77 31.22 5.46
C GLU A 23 -19.69 29.72 5.77
N GLU A 24 -19.18 29.38 6.92
CA GLU A 24 -19.09 27.99 7.40
C GLU A 24 -20.46 27.45 7.78
N THR A 25 -21.33 28.29 8.30
CA THR A 25 -22.73 27.93 8.62
C THR A 25 -23.49 27.53 7.33
N ILE A 26 -23.30 28.25 6.23
CA ILE A 26 -23.90 27.92 4.95
C ILE A 26 -23.44 26.53 4.48
N LYS A 27 -22.14 26.22 4.59
CA LYS A 27 -21.57 24.92 4.20
C LYS A 27 -22.07 23.77 5.08
N LEU A 28 -22.20 24.01 6.38
CA LEU A 28 -22.74 23.03 7.32
C LEU A 28 -24.22 22.75 7.04
N THR A 29 -25.00 23.78 6.73
CA THR A 29 -26.42 23.65 6.37
C THR A 29 -26.58 22.88 5.06
N ALA A 30 -25.81 23.19 4.03
CA ALA A 30 -25.82 22.45 2.77
C ALA A 30 -25.51 20.96 2.96
N TRP A 31 -24.51 20.63 3.79
CA TRP A 31 -24.21 19.24 4.11
C TRP A 31 -25.34 18.53 4.87
N ARG A 32 -26.05 19.22 5.78
CA ARG A 32 -27.19 18.65 6.50
C ARG A 32 -28.36 18.35 5.56
N GLU A 33 -28.59 19.20 4.56
CA GLU A 33 -29.68 19.06 3.58
C GLU A 33 -29.38 17.99 2.51
N GLU A 34 -28.11 17.61 2.32
CA GLU A 34 -27.67 16.62 1.33
C GLU A 34 -28.23 15.21 1.60
N SER A 35 -28.46 14.86 2.88
CA SER A 35 -28.96 13.54 3.25
C SER A 35 -29.70 13.57 4.59
N THR A 36 -30.81 12.84 4.68
CA THR A 36 -31.53 12.62 5.97
C THR A 36 -30.62 11.96 7.03
N ALA A 37 -29.63 11.16 6.62
CA ALA A 37 -28.66 10.57 7.53
C ALA A 37 -27.73 11.62 8.15
N HIS A 38 -27.36 12.67 7.41
CA HIS A 38 -26.54 13.77 7.90
C HIS A 38 -27.28 14.59 8.95
N GLU A 39 -28.55 14.86 8.73
CA GLU A 39 -29.40 15.60 9.68
C GLU A 39 -29.61 14.80 10.98
N ILE A 40 -29.81 13.48 10.89
CA ILE A 40 -29.92 12.60 12.06
C ILE A 40 -28.59 12.57 12.85
N LEU A 41 -27.46 12.48 12.16
CA LEU A 41 -26.15 12.50 12.77
C LEU A 41 -25.87 13.83 13.47
N PHE A 42 -26.18 14.95 12.82
CA PHE A 42 -26.05 16.28 13.41
C PHE A 42 -26.86 16.44 14.68
N LYS A 43 -28.17 16.09 14.66
CA LYS A 43 -29.04 16.13 15.84
C LYS A 43 -28.50 15.27 16.97
N LYS A 44 -28.01 14.08 16.69
CA LYS A 44 -27.44 13.17 17.69
C LYS A 44 -26.19 13.73 18.36
N ILE A 45 -25.35 14.49 17.63
CA ILE A 45 -24.16 15.13 18.17
C ILE A 45 -24.51 16.37 18.99
N CYS A 46 -25.53 17.14 18.57
CA CYS A 46 -25.97 18.36 19.24
C CYS A 46 -26.91 18.13 20.43
N ASP A 47 -27.34 16.90 20.69
CA ASP A 47 -28.23 16.56 21.81
C ASP A 47 -27.50 16.77 23.16
N GLU A 48 -27.98 17.73 23.94
CA GLU A 48 -27.44 18.10 25.26
C GLU A 48 -27.36 16.92 26.25
N GLU A 49 -28.26 15.95 26.14
CA GLU A 49 -28.32 14.81 27.04
C GLU A 49 -27.14 13.84 26.76
N ASN A 50 -26.76 13.65 25.50
CA ASN A 50 -25.57 12.91 25.10
C ASN A 50 -24.27 13.64 25.49
N GLN A 51 -24.23 14.97 25.41
CA GLN A 51 -23.07 15.75 25.86
C GLN A 51 -22.87 15.64 27.37
N LYS A 52 -23.96 15.72 28.17
CA LYS A 52 -23.89 15.59 29.64
C LYS A 52 -23.44 14.22 30.10
N GLN A 53 -23.73 13.14 29.38
CA GLN A 53 -23.24 11.79 29.70
C GLN A 53 -21.72 11.63 29.40
N HIS A 54 -21.22 12.24 28.36
CA HIS A 54 -19.77 12.22 28.05
C HIS A 54 -18.96 13.10 29.01
N PHE A 55 -19.50 14.25 29.43
CA PHE A 55 -18.84 15.11 30.43
C PHE A 55 -18.85 14.50 31.84
N ARG A 56 -19.89 13.78 32.23
CA ARG A 56 -19.96 13.11 33.56
C ARG A 56 -18.95 11.99 33.73
N LYS A 57 -18.49 11.35 32.65
CA LYS A 57 -17.41 10.33 32.72
C LYS A 57 -16.03 10.92 32.92
N ASN A 58 -15.78 12.19 32.56
CA ASN A 58 -14.48 12.85 32.68
C ASN A 58 -14.35 13.77 33.92
N THR A 59 -15.39 13.99 34.71
CA THR A 59 -15.35 14.87 35.88
C THR A 59 -15.10 14.16 37.21
N ALA A 60 -14.54 12.95 37.20
CA ALA A 60 -14.05 12.27 38.41
C ALA A 60 -12.73 12.88 38.96
N PHE A 61 -12.22 13.96 38.36
CA PHE A 61 -11.03 14.68 38.84
C PHE A 61 -11.45 16.04 39.41
N ASN A 62 -11.50 16.14 40.76
CA ASN A 62 -11.78 17.41 41.45
C ASN A 62 -10.44 18.09 41.84
N PRO A 63 -10.00 19.15 41.11
CA PRO A 63 -8.70 19.78 41.33
C PRO A 63 -8.60 20.52 42.69
N SER A 64 -9.74 20.91 43.28
CA SER A 64 -9.78 21.71 44.53
C SER A 64 -9.49 20.90 45.78
N SER A 65 -9.70 19.59 45.78
CA SER A 65 -9.37 18.71 46.92
C SER A 65 -7.87 18.36 46.93
N GLY A 66 -7.25 18.21 45.77
CA GLY A 66 -5.81 17.93 45.64
C GLY A 66 -4.93 19.12 46.12
N TRP A 67 -5.37 20.35 45.84
CA TRP A 67 -4.61 21.56 46.20
C TRP A 67 -4.56 21.80 47.71
N LYS A 68 -5.65 21.53 48.45
CA LYS A 68 -5.68 21.70 49.93
C LYS A 68 -4.76 20.73 50.67
N GLU A 69 -4.51 19.55 50.10
CA GLU A 69 -3.61 18.55 50.70
C GLU A 69 -2.15 18.88 50.46
N VAL A 70 -1.84 19.45 49.30
CA VAL A 70 -0.49 19.98 48.97
C VAL A 70 -0.15 21.19 49.82
N GLU A 71 -1.07 22.13 50.05
CA GLU A 71 -0.89 23.34 50.87
C GLU A 71 -0.67 23.00 52.35
N LYS A 72 -1.33 21.97 52.88
CA LYS A 72 -1.11 21.45 54.25
C LYS A 72 0.30 20.83 54.44
N ARG A 73 0.84 20.20 53.44
CA ARG A 73 2.21 19.63 53.47
C ARG A 73 3.29 20.70 53.40
N ILE A 74 3.05 21.79 52.68
CA ILE A 74 4.02 22.90 52.56
C ILE A 74 4.16 23.69 53.88
N LYS A 75 3.06 23.86 54.65
CA LYS A 75 3.09 24.65 55.91
C LYS A 75 3.69 23.92 57.11
N ARG A 76 3.98 22.61 57.04
CA ARG A 76 4.44 21.81 58.20
C ARG A 76 5.96 21.68 58.34
N ASN A 77 6.79 22.31 57.51
CA ASN A 77 8.22 22.02 57.47
C ASN A 77 9.17 23.25 57.65
N ASN A 78 8.81 24.21 58.50
CA ASN A 78 9.59 25.42 58.67
C ASN A 78 10.60 25.41 59.82
N ASN A 79 10.88 24.24 60.44
CA ASN A 79 11.81 24.16 61.61
C ASN A 79 13.03 23.23 61.41
N ARG A 80 13.38 22.86 60.17
CA ARG A 80 14.58 22.05 59.86
C ARG A 80 15.64 22.81 59.04
N SER A 81 15.58 24.11 59.01
CA SER A 81 16.25 24.93 57.98
C SER A 81 17.76 25.24 58.26
N ARG A 82 18.38 24.74 59.31
CA ARG A 82 19.82 25.00 59.53
C ARG A 82 20.74 23.81 59.20
N TYR A 83 20.30 22.59 59.29
CA TYR A 83 21.10 21.40 58.89
C TYR A 83 21.06 21.11 57.38
N ILE A 84 20.04 21.56 56.69
CA ILE A 84 19.87 21.29 55.25
C ILE A 84 20.82 22.12 54.40
N LYS A 85 21.26 23.32 54.82
CA LYS A 85 22.14 24.15 54.01
C LYS A 85 23.56 23.60 53.84
N ILE A 86 24.08 22.82 54.81
CA ILE A 86 25.42 22.20 54.69
C ILE A 86 25.37 20.93 53.84
N VAL A 87 24.29 20.17 53.90
CA VAL A 87 24.11 18.95 53.10
C VAL A 87 23.79 19.29 51.62
N SER A 88 23.12 20.44 51.35
CA SER A 88 22.82 20.83 49.97
C SER A 88 24.05 21.26 49.14
N TYR A 89 25.10 21.78 49.74
CA TYR A 89 26.33 22.09 48.98
C TYR A 89 27.13 20.84 48.63
N ALA A 90 27.12 19.82 49.52
CA ALA A 90 27.74 18.52 49.20
C ALA A 90 26.93 17.75 48.14
N ALA A 91 25.58 17.84 48.16
CA ALA A 91 24.72 17.20 47.16
C ALA A 91 24.84 17.85 45.77
N ILE A 92 25.06 19.19 45.70
CA ILE A 92 25.23 19.89 44.41
C ILE A 92 26.51 19.44 43.68
N ILE A 93 27.56 19.01 44.43
CA ILE A 93 28.80 18.52 43.80
C ILE A 93 28.73 17.00 43.57
N LEU A 94 28.09 16.23 44.47
CA LEU A 94 28.03 14.77 44.36
C LEU A 94 26.98 14.30 43.35
N LEU A 95 25.84 14.99 43.19
CA LEU A 95 24.80 14.59 42.24
C LEU A 95 25.26 14.70 40.77
N PRO A 96 25.96 15.76 40.31
CA PRO A 96 26.51 15.76 38.93
C PRO A 96 27.59 14.71 38.74
N VAL A 97 28.47 14.46 39.72
CA VAL A 97 29.49 13.41 39.61
C VAL A 97 28.89 12.03 39.62
N LEU A 98 27.85 11.78 40.45
CA LEU A 98 27.10 10.52 40.45
C LEU A 98 26.29 10.36 39.16
N PHE A 99 25.66 11.44 38.68
CA PHE A 99 24.93 11.46 37.42
C PHE A 99 25.86 11.21 36.23
N VAL A 100 27.04 11.81 36.18
CA VAL A 100 28.07 11.55 35.17
C VAL A 100 28.62 10.13 35.31
N SER A 101 28.84 9.61 36.52
CA SER A 101 29.30 8.22 36.74
C SER A 101 28.23 7.19 36.39
N ILE A 102 26.96 7.49 36.63
CA ILE A 102 25.84 6.63 36.26
C ILE A 102 25.59 6.74 34.74
N SER A 103 25.60 7.96 34.17
CA SER A 103 25.50 8.11 32.72
C SER A 103 26.66 7.44 31.99
N MET A 104 27.90 7.47 32.52
CA MET A 104 29.04 6.74 31.95
C MET A 104 28.91 5.21 32.08
N LYS A 105 28.18 4.70 33.06
CA LYS A 105 27.89 3.22 33.17
C LYS A 105 26.67 2.82 32.36
N PHE A 106 25.74 3.73 32.10
CA PHE A 106 24.58 3.46 31.23
C PHE A 106 24.79 3.90 29.79
N THR A 107 25.79 4.69 29.47
CA THR A 107 26.30 4.88 28.13
C THR A 107 27.42 3.87 27.87
N SER A 108 27.11 2.57 27.92
CA SER A 108 27.76 1.71 26.93
C SER A 108 27.44 2.36 25.59
N PRO A 109 28.40 2.69 24.75
CA PRO A 109 28.07 3.07 23.40
C PRO A 109 27.36 1.86 22.80
N VAL A 110 26.02 1.90 22.79
CA VAL A 110 25.28 1.10 21.83
C VAL A 110 25.91 1.55 20.53
N SER A 111 26.71 0.66 19.96
CA SER A 111 27.38 0.90 18.70
C SER A 111 26.32 1.39 17.72
N LEU A 112 26.26 2.68 17.50
CA LEU A 112 25.40 3.31 16.47
C LEU A 112 25.84 2.87 15.06
N SER A 113 26.98 2.17 14.98
CA SER A 113 27.57 1.63 13.77
C SER A 113 26.70 0.57 13.11
N ASP A 114 26.03 -0.30 13.90
CA ASP A 114 25.20 -1.37 13.30
C ASP A 114 23.77 -0.88 12.93
N LYS A 115 23.28 0.21 13.57
CA LYS A 115 21.97 0.78 13.22
C LYS A 115 21.99 1.70 12.01
N GLN A 116 23.14 2.30 11.68
CA GLN A 116 23.26 3.16 10.49
C GLN A 116 23.43 2.39 9.17
N PHE A 117 23.86 1.13 9.21
CA PHE A 117 24.02 0.32 7.99
C PHE A 117 22.70 -0.17 7.39
N ILE A 118 21.61 -0.22 8.16
CA ILE A 118 20.31 -0.72 7.68
C ILE A 118 19.60 0.33 6.79
N ALA A 119 19.88 1.61 6.97
CA ALA A 119 19.06 2.69 6.41
C ALA A 119 19.41 3.11 4.98
N GLN A 120 20.50 2.65 4.39
CA GLN A 120 20.97 3.21 3.11
C GLN A 120 20.91 2.26 1.90
N SER A 121 20.56 0.99 2.03
CA SER A 121 20.78 0.03 0.95
C SER A 121 19.54 -0.53 0.25
N ILE A 122 18.36 -0.50 0.85
CA ILE A 122 17.16 -1.09 0.25
C ILE A 122 16.06 -0.03 0.09
N LEU A 123 16.07 0.59 -1.07
CA LEU A 123 15.10 1.59 -1.47
C LEU A 123 13.85 0.93 -2.09
N PRO A 124 12.68 1.58 -2.03
CA PRO A 124 11.49 1.12 -2.72
C PRO A 124 11.70 1.13 -4.23
N GLY A 125 10.90 0.34 -4.91
CA GLY A 125 10.79 0.35 -6.36
C GLY A 125 10.29 1.70 -6.88
N GLU A 126 10.40 1.86 -8.19
CA GLU A 126 10.03 3.08 -8.89
C GLU A 126 9.33 2.78 -10.22
N SER A 127 8.80 3.85 -10.85
CA SER A 127 8.22 3.74 -12.19
C SER A 127 9.33 3.52 -13.21
N GLN A 128 9.41 2.31 -13.76
CA GLN A 128 10.37 1.92 -14.79
C GLN A 128 9.88 0.71 -15.58
N ALA A 129 10.15 0.68 -16.87
CA ALA A 129 9.81 -0.42 -17.76
C ALA A 129 10.77 -0.50 -18.96
N ILE A 130 10.66 -1.61 -19.69
CA ILE A 130 11.34 -1.83 -20.96
C ILE A 130 10.26 -2.10 -22.00
N LEU A 131 10.15 -1.25 -22.99
CA LEU A 131 9.30 -1.47 -24.18
C LEU A 131 10.13 -2.16 -25.25
N THR A 132 9.67 -3.32 -25.70
CA THR A 132 10.22 -4.05 -26.86
C THR A 132 9.22 -3.96 -28.01
N LEU A 133 9.66 -3.43 -29.14
CA LEU A 133 8.88 -3.33 -30.37
C LEU A 133 8.92 -4.63 -31.17
N GLU A 134 8.02 -4.77 -32.17
CA GLU A 134 7.94 -5.95 -33.04
C GLU A 134 9.26 -6.25 -33.79
N ASP A 135 10.03 -5.21 -34.13
CA ASP A 135 11.32 -5.35 -34.81
C ASP A 135 12.49 -5.73 -33.87
N GLY A 136 12.20 -5.88 -32.56
CA GLY A 136 13.16 -6.22 -31.53
C GLY A 136 13.88 -5.02 -30.92
N GLN A 137 13.61 -3.77 -31.37
CA GLN A 137 14.13 -2.58 -30.73
C GLN A 137 13.63 -2.48 -29.27
N THR A 138 14.52 -2.16 -28.36
CA THR A 138 14.19 -1.97 -26.92
C THR A 138 14.36 -0.52 -26.52
N ILE A 139 13.41 -0.02 -25.73
CA ILE A 139 13.38 1.34 -25.19
C ILE A 139 13.23 1.23 -23.67
N HIS A 140 14.24 1.74 -22.95
CA HIS A 140 14.19 1.80 -21.49
C HIS A 140 13.41 3.05 -21.07
N ILE A 141 12.40 2.84 -20.25
CA ILE A 141 11.51 3.88 -19.72
C ILE A 141 11.84 4.07 -18.23
N ASN A 142 12.14 5.29 -17.84
CA ASN A 142 12.42 5.69 -16.46
C ASN A 142 11.85 7.10 -16.19
N LYS A 143 12.12 7.64 -15.01
CA LYS A 143 11.62 8.95 -14.57
C LYS A 143 12.03 10.12 -15.47
N GLU A 144 13.10 9.98 -16.23
CA GLU A 144 13.66 11.02 -17.12
C GLU A 144 13.14 10.87 -18.56
N THR A 145 12.45 9.78 -18.85
CA THR A 145 11.98 9.48 -20.19
C THR A 145 10.69 10.26 -20.48
N GLU A 146 10.81 11.24 -21.34
CA GLU A 146 9.67 11.92 -21.95
C GLU A 146 9.92 11.95 -23.46
N SER A 147 9.17 11.15 -24.21
CA SER A 147 9.28 11.14 -25.67
C SER A 147 7.96 10.84 -26.34
N LEU A 148 7.75 11.50 -27.47
CA LEU A 148 6.69 11.18 -28.41
C LEU A 148 7.30 10.28 -29.48
N LEU A 149 6.96 8.99 -29.47
CA LEU A 149 7.31 8.09 -30.57
C LEU A 149 6.26 8.27 -31.66
N GLU A 150 6.60 9.07 -32.69
CA GLU A 150 5.73 9.24 -33.85
C GLU A 150 5.67 7.97 -34.66
N LYS A 151 4.50 7.33 -34.71
CA LYS A 151 4.13 6.22 -35.58
C LYS A 151 4.88 4.89 -35.41
N ILE A 152 4.48 4.17 -34.39
CA ILE A 152 4.66 2.72 -34.37
C ILE A 152 3.41 2.10 -35.01
N ASP A 153 3.54 1.59 -36.24
CA ASP A 153 2.55 0.78 -36.94
C ASP A 153 1.08 1.27 -36.92
N GLY A 154 0.86 2.57 -37.06
CA GLY A 154 -0.49 3.17 -37.13
C GLY A 154 -1.02 3.69 -35.81
N ALA A 155 -0.22 3.61 -34.72
CA ALA A 155 -0.51 4.27 -33.45
C ALA A 155 0.51 5.38 -33.18
N ARG A 156 0.07 6.47 -32.55
CA ARG A 156 0.96 7.39 -31.84
C ARG A 156 1.18 6.83 -30.45
N VAL A 157 2.44 6.72 -30.07
CA VAL A 157 2.82 6.27 -28.75
C VAL A 157 3.39 7.46 -27.99
N HIS A 158 2.68 7.90 -26.97
CA HIS A 158 3.16 8.89 -26.02
C HIS A 158 3.64 8.19 -24.78
N MET A 159 4.84 8.52 -24.35
CA MET A 159 5.53 7.89 -23.25
C MET A 159 5.98 8.98 -22.28
N ASP A 160 5.59 8.86 -21.03
CA ASP A 160 6.07 9.68 -19.93
C ASP A 160 6.56 8.80 -18.77
N SER A 161 7.05 9.42 -17.71
CA SER A 161 7.57 8.71 -16.53
C SER A 161 6.53 7.86 -15.79
N THR A 162 5.24 7.95 -16.14
CA THR A 162 4.15 7.30 -15.41
C THR A 162 3.33 6.34 -16.24
N MET A 163 3.20 6.63 -17.57
CA MET A 163 2.30 5.87 -18.43
C MET A 163 2.75 5.84 -19.89
N LEU A 164 2.54 4.71 -20.52
CA LEU A 164 2.66 4.51 -21.96
C LEU A 164 1.26 4.53 -22.57
N ASN A 165 1.00 5.48 -23.46
CA ASN A 165 -0.31 5.71 -24.06
C ASN A 165 -0.28 5.43 -25.56
N TYR A 166 -1.09 4.47 -26.02
CA TYR A 166 -1.28 4.10 -27.40
C TYR A 166 -2.54 4.76 -27.97
N GLN A 167 -2.35 5.76 -28.85
CA GLN A 167 -3.45 6.43 -29.56
C GLN A 167 -3.51 5.99 -31.02
N VAL A 168 -4.61 5.39 -31.44
CA VAL A 168 -4.82 5.06 -32.85
C VAL A 168 -4.98 6.35 -33.66
N THR A 169 -4.08 6.60 -34.59
CA THR A 169 -4.07 7.83 -35.42
C THR A 169 -4.70 7.68 -36.79
N SER A 170 -4.92 6.46 -37.24
CA SER A 170 -5.46 6.19 -38.58
C SER A 170 -6.31 4.93 -38.57
N LYS A 171 -7.52 5.03 -39.13
CA LYS A 171 -8.34 3.87 -39.53
C LYS A 171 -7.84 3.24 -40.84
N THR A 172 -6.55 3.27 -41.10
CA THR A 172 -5.97 2.53 -42.24
C THR A 172 -6.25 1.04 -42.04
N ALA A 173 -6.67 0.40 -43.11
CA ALA A 173 -7.01 -1.02 -43.16
C ALA A 173 -5.93 -1.86 -42.44
N PRO A 174 -6.33 -2.90 -41.69
CA PRO A 174 -5.38 -3.73 -40.94
C PRO A 174 -4.33 -4.28 -41.91
N LYS A 175 -3.03 -4.12 -41.54
CA LYS A 175 -1.96 -4.89 -42.17
C LYS A 175 -2.33 -6.36 -42.05
N ASN A 176 -1.95 -7.18 -43.00
CA ASN A 176 -2.26 -8.62 -43.04
C ASN A 176 -1.83 -9.41 -41.79
N LYS A 177 -1.12 -8.79 -40.85
CA LYS A 177 -0.76 -9.36 -39.54
C LYS A 177 -0.78 -8.28 -38.45
N PRO A 178 -1.32 -8.56 -37.25
CA PRO A 178 -1.25 -7.67 -36.11
C PRO A 178 0.23 -7.52 -35.67
N VAL A 179 0.63 -6.31 -35.33
CA VAL A 179 1.95 -5.98 -34.79
C VAL A 179 1.85 -6.02 -33.27
N TYR A 180 2.79 -6.67 -32.63
CA TYR A 180 2.83 -6.85 -31.19
C TYR A 180 4.00 -6.10 -30.55
N ASN A 181 3.73 -5.43 -29.47
CA ASN A 181 4.76 -4.90 -28.57
C ASN A 181 4.71 -5.63 -27.25
N LYS A 182 5.84 -5.58 -26.51
CA LYS A 182 5.96 -6.15 -25.19
C LYS A 182 6.47 -5.06 -24.22
N VAL A 183 5.83 -4.94 -23.05
CA VAL A 183 6.32 -4.10 -21.94
C VAL A 183 6.68 -5.00 -20.77
N GLU A 184 7.87 -4.79 -20.22
CA GLU A 184 8.41 -5.54 -19.09
C GLU A 184 8.79 -4.60 -17.97
N THR A 185 8.33 -4.87 -16.76
CA THR A 185 8.79 -4.21 -15.55
C THR A 185 9.85 -5.07 -14.88
N PRO A 186 11.04 -4.54 -14.57
CA PRO A 186 12.07 -5.28 -13.86
C PRO A 186 11.71 -5.45 -12.37
N ARG A 187 12.59 -6.09 -11.62
CA ARG A 187 12.54 -6.04 -10.16
C ARG A 187 12.59 -4.58 -9.71
N GLY A 188 11.79 -4.21 -8.72
CA GLY A 188 11.67 -2.82 -8.27
C GLY A 188 10.98 -1.90 -9.28
N GLY A 189 10.39 -2.43 -10.35
CA GLY A 189 9.69 -1.65 -11.38
C GLY A 189 8.18 -1.76 -11.26
N GLU A 190 7.49 -0.69 -11.63
CA GLU A 190 6.06 -0.68 -11.95
C GLU A 190 5.81 0.25 -13.11
N TYR A 191 4.76 0.01 -13.89
CA TYR A 191 4.41 0.90 -14.97
C TYR A 191 2.95 0.80 -15.38
N ALA A 192 2.40 1.87 -15.92
CA ALA A 192 1.02 1.89 -16.41
C ALA A 192 0.98 1.97 -17.94
N LEU A 193 -0.07 1.38 -18.52
CA LEU A 193 -0.33 1.36 -19.95
C LEU A 193 -1.77 1.80 -20.22
N LEU A 194 -1.97 2.59 -21.25
CA LEU A 194 -3.26 2.82 -21.87
C LEU A 194 -3.22 2.20 -23.27
N LEU A 195 -3.92 1.08 -23.43
CA LEU A 195 -3.98 0.34 -24.69
C LEU A 195 -4.84 1.09 -25.71
N SER A 196 -4.73 0.71 -26.99
CA SER A 196 -5.42 1.37 -28.10
C SER A 196 -6.95 1.30 -28.05
N ASP A 197 -7.52 0.39 -27.25
CA ASP A 197 -8.95 0.26 -27.00
C ASP A 197 -9.45 1.08 -25.81
N GLY A 198 -8.56 1.82 -25.13
CA GLY A 198 -8.83 2.58 -23.91
C GLY A 198 -8.74 1.75 -22.62
N THR A 199 -8.34 0.51 -22.69
CA THR A 199 -8.09 -0.33 -21.49
C THR A 199 -6.84 0.16 -20.78
N LYS A 200 -6.95 0.40 -19.46
CA LYS A 200 -5.81 0.71 -18.60
C LYS A 200 -5.27 -0.55 -17.95
N VAL A 201 -3.96 -0.67 -17.96
CA VAL A 201 -3.25 -1.79 -17.32
C VAL A 201 -2.15 -1.24 -16.44
N HIS A 202 -2.10 -1.65 -15.19
CA HIS A 202 -0.97 -1.38 -14.30
C HIS A 202 -0.17 -2.67 -14.14
N LEU A 203 1.11 -2.62 -14.40
CA LEU A 203 2.05 -3.73 -14.26
C LEU A 203 2.81 -3.60 -12.94
N ASN A 204 2.80 -4.68 -12.16
CA ASN A 204 3.60 -4.80 -10.94
C ASN A 204 5.04 -5.21 -11.27
N ALA A 205 5.93 -5.30 -10.28
CA ALA A 205 7.33 -5.70 -10.47
C ALA A 205 7.45 -7.11 -11.08
N MET A 206 8.47 -7.34 -11.90
CA MET A 206 8.73 -8.60 -12.58
C MET A 206 7.55 -9.06 -13.45
N THR A 207 6.95 -8.16 -14.21
CA THR A 207 5.77 -8.44 -15.04
C THR A 207 6.06 -8.16 -16.49
N SER A 208 5.58 -9.03 -17.37
CA SER A 208 5.65 -8.90 -18.81
C SER A 208 4.24 -8.91 -19.40
N LEU A 209 3.91 -7.92 -20.24
CA LEU A 209 2.68 -7.85 -21.00
C LEU A 209 2.99 -7.72 -22.48
N ARG A 210 2.52 -8.70 -23.29
CA ARG A 210 2.58 -8.64 -24.74
C ARG A 210 1.18 -8.34 -25.30
N PHE A 211 1.06 -7.36 -26.15
CA PHE A 211 -0.22 -6.87 -26.65
C PHE A 211 -0.09 -6.34 -28.09
N PRO A 212 -1.17 -6.40 -28.90
CA PRO A 212 -1.18 -5.82 -30.22
C PRO A 212 -1.23 -4.29 -30.15
N VAL A 213 -0.49 -3.61 -31.00
CA VAL A 213 -0.49 -2.13 -31.12
C VAL A 213 -1.91 -1.59 -31.39
N THR A 214 -2.68 -2.32 -32.21
CA THR A 214 -4.10 -2.07 -32.46
C THR A 214 -4.89 -3.34 -32.39
N PHE A 215 -6.08 -3.30 -31.81
CA PHE A 215 -7.00 -4.43 -31.80
C PHE A 215 -7.85 -4.41 -33.06
N ASP A 216 -8.04 -5.62 -33.65
CA ASP A 216 -8.92 -5.83 -34.83
C ASP A 216 -10.39 -5.97 -34.39
N ASN A 217 -11.25 -6.39 -35.34
CA ASN A 217 -12.67 -6.65 -35.07
C ASN A 217 -12.92 -7.95 -34.28
N GLY A 218 -11.89 -8.72 -33.97
CA GLY A 218 -11.95 -9.94 -33.16
C GLY A 218 -11.85 -9.73 -31.67
N PRO A 219 -11.67 -10.80 -30.88
CA PRO A 219 -11.37 -10.70 -29.46
C PRO A 219 -10.06 -9.96 -29.20
N ARG A 220 -10.06 -9.05 -28.23
CA ARG A 220 -8.89 -8.29 -27.79
C ARG A 220 -8.00 -9.17 -26.91
N LYS A 221 -6.91 -9.71 -27.46
CA LYS A 221 -6.03 -10.65 -26.74
C LYS A 221 -4.72 -9.99 -26.32
N VAL A 222 -4.32 -10.25 -25.06
CA VAL A 222 -3.01 -9.90 -24.50
C VAL A 222 -2.43 -11.10 -23.77
N GLU A 223 -1.11 -11.16 -23.66
CA GLU A 223 -0.38 -12.21 -22.95
C GLU A 223 0.29 -11.62 -21.72
N LEU A 224 0.09 -12.25 -20.56
CA LEU A 224 0.59 -11.78 -19.28
C LEU A 224 1.44 -12.85 -18.60
N GLU A 225 2.60 -12.45 -18.09
CA GLU A 225 3.39 -13.16 -17.09
C GLU A 225 3.68 -12.18 -15.94
N GLY A 226 3.44 -12.56 -14.68
CA GLY A 226 3.57 -11.69 -13.52
C GLY A 226 2.23 -11.17 -13.00
N GLU A 227 2.18 -9.95 -12.49
CA GLU A 227 0.97 -9.39 -11.88
C GLU A 227 0.55 -8.08 -12.54
N ALA A 228 -0.73 -8.02 -12.92
CA ALA A 228 -1.30 -6.82 -13.51
C ALA A 228 -2.73 -6.56 -13.04
N TYR A 229 -3.04 -5.28 -12.90
CA TYR A 229 -4.37 -4.78 -12.63
C TYR A 229 -4.96 -4.17 -13.90
N PHE A 230 -6.16 -4.60 -14.26
CA PHE A 230 -6.84 -4.22 -15.48
C PHE A 230 -8.10 -3.41 -15.19
N GLU A 231 -8.26 -2.30 -15.88
CA GLU A 231 -9.51 -1.54 -16.01
C GLU A 231 -9.93 -1.63 -17.50
N VAL A 232 -10.67 -2.68 -17.83
CA VAL A 232 -11.00 -2.98 -19.23
C VAL A 232 -12.14 -2.10 -19.73
N CYS A 233 -11.91 -1.44 -20.88
CA CYS A 233 -12.90 -0.63 -21.55
C CYS A 233 -14.05 -1.46 -22.11
N LYS A 234 -15.30 -1.03 -21.86
CA LYS A 234 -16.51 -1.72 -22.31
C LYS A 234 -16.90 -1.28 -23.72
N ILE A 235 -16.45 -2.03 -24.72
CA ILE A 235 -16.72 -1.72 -26.15
C ILE A 235 -17.46 -2.86 -26.89
N GLY A 236 -17.99 -3.86 -26.14
CA GLY A 236 -18.78 -4.97 -26.70
C GLY A 236 -17.97 -6.16 -27.18
N GLN A 237 -16.69 -6.02 -27.48
CA GLN A 237 -15.79 -7.11 -27.85
C GLN A 237 -15.14 -7.74 -26.60
N PRO A 238 -14.98 -9.07 -26.53
CA PRO A 238 -14.29 -9.73 -25.43
C PRO A 238 -12.84 -9.26 -25.32
N PHE A 239 -12.38 -9.03 -24.08
CA PHE A 239 -10.98 -8.83 -23.75
C PHE A 239 -10.46 -10.09 -23.04
N ILE A 240 -9.36 -10.62 -23.55
CA ILE A 240 -8.83 -11.91 -23.14
C ILE A 240 -7.39 -11.74 -22.68
N VAL A 241 -7.12 -12.07 -21.41
CA VAL A 241 -5.76 -12.17 -20.88
C VAL A 241 -5.35 -13.64 -20.87
N CYS A 242 -4.30 -13.96 -21.62
CA CYS A 242 -3.70 -15.29 -21.66
C CYS A 242 -2.49 -15.33 -20.74
N THR A 243 -2.40 -16.32 -19.88
CA THR A 243 -1.22 -16.66 -19.08
C THR A 243 -0.79 -18.11 -19.38
N GLN A 244 0.30 -18.57 -18.80
CA GLN A 244 0.79 -19.93 -19.02
C GLN A 244 -0.20 -21.02 -18.56
N GLY A 245 -1.06 -20.76 -17.56
CA GLY A 245 -1.93 -21.80 -16.98
C GLY A 245 -3.41 -21.45 -17.00
N MET A 246 -3.79 -20.23 -17.42
CA MET A 246 -5.18 -19.81 -17.46
C MET A 246 -5.45 -18.77 -18.54
N GLN A 247 -6.72 -18.68 -18.91
CA GLN A 247 -7.25 -17.63 -19.77
C GLN A 247 -8.38 -16.91 -19.05
N VAL A 248 -8.32 -15.59 -19.01
CA VAL A 248 -9.29 -14.73 -18.34
C VAL A 248 -10.02 -13.90 -19.39
N GLU A 249 -11.34 -14.04 -19.48
CA GLU A 249 -12.20 -13.38 -20.48
C GLU A 249 -13.18 -12.43 -19.80
N VAL A 250 -13.26 -11.19 -20.31
CA VAL A 250 -14.12 -10.12 -19.79
C VAL A 250 -14.71 -9.27 -20.91
N LEU A 251 -15.77 -8.50 -20.61
CA LEU A 251 -16.39 -7.55 -21.56
C LEU A 251 -16.17 -6.06 -21.18
N GLY A 252 -15.84 -5.79 -19.92
CA GLY A 252 -15.68 -4.44 -19.39
C GLY A 252 -15.69 -4.51 -17.87
N THR A 253 -14.53 -4.75 -17.27
CA THR A 253 -14.40 -5.32 -15.94
C THR A 253 -13.12 -4.77 -15.31
N THR A 254 -13.13 -4.61 -13.99
CA THR A 254 -11.96 -4.24 -13.20
C THR A 254 -11.53 -5.44 -12.36
N PHE A 255 -10.28 -5.91 -12.54
CA PHE A 255 -9.77 -7.12 -11.88
C PHE A 255 -8.24 -7.11 -11.78
N ASN A 256 -7.70 -7.95 -10.90
CA ASN A 256 -6.27 -8.20 -10.76
C ASN A 256 -5.96 -9.64 -11.14
N ILE A 257 -4.87 -9.84 -11.85
CA ILE A 257 -4.29 -11.16 -12.11
C ILE A 257 -2.90 -11.20 -11.52
N SER A 258 -2.59 -12.26 -10.76
CA SER A 258 -1.24 -12.64 -10.36
C SER A 258 -0.93 -14.01 -10.97
N ALA A 259 0.01 -14.03 -11.90
CA ALA A 259 0.42 -15.22 -12.69
C ALA A 259 1.95 -15.26 -12.80
N TYR A 260 2.64 -15.21 -11.67
CA TYR A 260 4.09 -15.37 -11.62
C TYR A 260 4.49 -16.82 -11.87
N PRO A 261 5.59 -17.08 -12.59
CA PRO A 261 6.12 -18.43 -12.75
C PRO A 261 6.36 -19.11 -11.40
N GLN A 262 6.01 -20.40 -11.30
CA GLN A 262 6.17 -21.23 -10.09
C GLN A 262 5.37 -20.74 -8.87
N GLU A 263 4.35 -19.92 -9.07
CA GLU A 263 3.38 -19.52 -8.05
C GLU A 263 1.95 -19.92 -8.47
N GLU A 264 1.03 -19.92 -7.51
CA GLU A 264 -0.39 -20.13 -7.82
C GLU A 264 -0.91 -18.98 -8.70
N TYR A 265 -1.68 -19.30 -9.73
CA TYR A 265 -2.34 -18.28 -10.52
C TYR A 265 -3.61 -17.81 -9.83
N GLN A 266 -3.77 -16.52 -9.71
CA GLN A 266 -4.88 -15.89 -9.00
C GLN A 266 -5.54 -14.82 -9.87
N THR A 267 -6.87 -14.84 -9.91
CA THR A 267 -7.68 -13.78 -10.53
C THR A 267 -8.65 -13.24 -9.50
N THR A 268 -8.53 -11.97 -9.15
CA THR A 268 -9.40 -11.29 -8.15
C THR A 268 -10.29 -10.28 -8.85
N LEU A 269 -11.60 -10.44 -8.72
CA LEU A 269 -12.57 -9.55 -9.35
C LEU A 269 -12.95 -8.39 -8.41
N VAL A 270 -12.78 -7.16 -8.91
CA VAL A 270 -13.18 -5.93 -8.22
C VAL A 270 -14.58 -5.50 -8.64
N ASN A 271 -14.84 -5.38 -9.96
CA ASN A 271 -16.12 -4.94 -10.49
C ASN A 271 -16.40 -5.57 -11.86
N GLY A 272 -17.63 -5.94 -12.11
CA GLY A 272 -18.09 -6.56 -13.36
C GLY A 272 -18.24 -8.08 -13.27
N SER A 273 -17.80 -8.82 -14.27
CA SER A 273 -17.82 -10.28 -14.35
C SER A 273 -16.57 -10.78 -15.07
N VAL A 274 -15.99 -11.86 -14.57
CA VAL A 274 -14.80 -12.50 -15.14
C VAL A 274 -15.09 -13.97 -15.37
N LYS A 275 -14.80 -14.46 -16.57
CA LYS A 275 -14.74 -15.88 -16.88
C LYS A 275 -13.29 -16.33 -16.87
N VAL A 276 -12.96 -17.30 -16.01
CA VAL A 276 -11.64 -17.94 -15.94
C VAL A 276 -11.74 -19.32 -16.55
N ASN A 277 -10.83 -19.64 -17.47
CA ASN A 277 -10.71 -20.95 -18.09
C ASN A 277 -9.29 -21.49 -17.84
N THR A 278 -9.16 -22.80 -17.55
CA THR A 278 -7.87 -23.49 -17.48
C THR A 278 -7.53 -24.14 -18.81
N GLU A 279 -6.29 -24.52 -19.01
CA GLU A 279 -5.85 -25.29 -20.19
C GLU A 279 -6.53 -26.67 -20.28
N THR A 280 -6.96 -27.25 -19.16
CA THR A 280 -7.65 -28.53 -19.08
C THR A 280 -9.15 -28.44 -19.39
N GLY A 281 -9.67 -27.22 -19.66
CA GLY A 281 -11.07 -26.98 -20.03
C GLY A 281 -12.01 -26.74 -18.83
N GLU A 282 -11.49 -26.71 -17.59
CA GLU A 282 -12.29 -26.26 -16.44
C GLU A 282 -12.54 -24.75 -16.54
N SER A 283 -13.75 -24.33 -16.21
CA SER A 283 -14.10 -22.90 -16.26
C SER A 283 -14.99 -22.47 -15.11
N CYS A 284 -14.86 -21.20 -14.71
CA CYS A 284 -15.73 -20.58 -13.73
C CYS A 284 -16.06 -19.13 -14.11
N ILE A 285 -17.12 -18.59 -13.49
CA ILE A 285 -17.48 -17.17 -13.58
C ILE A 285 -17.41 -16.57 -12.19
N LEU A 286 -16.58 -15.54 -12.04
CA LEU A 286 -16.44 -14.79 -10.80
C LEU A 286 -17.45 -13.65 -10.70
N LYS A 287 -17.91 -13.40 -9.49
CA LYS A 287 -18.67 -12.22 -9.05
C LYS A 287 -17.73 -11.27 -8.29
N PRO A 288 -18.07 -9.98 -8.14
CA PRO A 288 -17.28 -9.04 -7.34
C PRO A 288 -16.94 -9.58 -5.95
N SER A 289 -15.72 -9.33 -5.50
CA SER A 289 -15.13 -9.86 -4.26
C SER A 289 -14.88 -11.37 -4.26
N GLN A 290 -14.90 -12.02 -5.42
CA GLN A 290 -14.43 -13.40 -5.56
C GLN A 290 -13.03 -13.45 -6.17
N GLN A 291 -12.27 -14.46 -5.73
CA GLN A 291 -10.96 -14.81 -6.28
C GLN A 291 -10.99 -16.27 -6.74
N ALA A 292 -10.54 -16.49 -7.96
CA ALA A 292 -10.17 -17.82 -8.45
C ALA A 292 -8.68 -18.05 -8.20
N THR A 293 -8.33 -19.22 -7.69
CA THR A 293 -6.95 -19.69 -7.51
C THR A 293 -6.76 -21.01 -8.20
N ILE A 294 -5.67 -21.14 -8.97
CA ILE A 294 -5.26 -22.36 -9.66
C ILE A 294 -3.88 -22.73 -9.12
N SER A 295 -3.79 -23.83 -8.40
CA SER A 295 -2.53 -24.30 -7.81
C SER A 295 -1.64 -24.96 -8.86
N LEU A 296 -0.33 -24.85 -8.67
CA LEU A 296 0.67 -25.51 -9.53
C LEU A 296 0.47 -27.03 -9.57
N GLY A 297 0.47 -27.59 -10.76
CA GLY A 297 0.30 -29.04 -10.97
C GLY A 297 -1.12 -29.55 -10.77
N ASN A 298 -2.07 -28.68 -10.40
CA ASN A 298 -3.49 -29.02 -10.31
C ASN A 298 -4.27 -27.96 -11.09
N SER A 299 -4.92 -28.35 -12.15
CA SER A 299 -5.72 -27.44 -13.00
C SER A 299 -7.09 -27.12 -12.41
N SER A 300 -7.41 -27.53 -11.18
CA SER A 300 -8.70 -27.23 -10.55
C SER A 300 -8.77 -25.78 -10.08
N ILE A 301 -9.94 -25.17 -10.34
CA ILE A 301 -10.20 -23.78 -9.94
C ILE A 301 -10.84 -23.76 -8.54
N GLN A 302 -10.18 -23.15 -7.59
CA GLN A 302 -10.76 -22.86 -6.27
C GLN A 302 -11.29 -21.44 -6.24
N ILE A 303 -12.57 -21.27 -5.83
CA ILE A 303 -13.20 -19.95 -5.70
C ILE A 303 -13.40 -19.65 -4.24
N ARG A 304 -12.96 -18.45 -3.80
CA ARG A 304 -13.19 -17.96 -2.44
C ARG A 304 -13.66 -16.52 -2.44
N MET A 305 -14.43 -16.13 -1.41
CA MET A 305 -14.74 -14.73 -1.13
C MET A 305 -13.53 -14.06 -0.49
N VAL A 306 -13.17 -12.92 -1.00
CA VAL A 306 -12.02 -12.14 -0.54
C VAL A 306 -12.37 -10.65 -0.45
N ASP A 307 -11.58 -9.90 0.32
CA ASP A 307 -11.55 -8.45 0.20
C ASP A 307 -10.69 -8.09 -1.03
N ALA A 308 -11.34 -7.74 -2.14
CA ALA A 308 -10.66 -7.38 -3.38
C ALA A 308 -9.70 -6.19 -3.18
N GLY A 309 -10.03 -5.25 -2.28
CA GLY A 309 -9.17 -4.13 -1.94
C GLY A 309 -7.82 -4.56 -1.36
N PHE A 310 -7.77 -5.71 -0.71
CA PHE A 310 -6.54 -6.29 -0.19
C PHE A 310 -5.55 -6.68 -1.31
N TYR A 311 -6.06 -7.36 -2.34
CA TYR A 311 -5.26 -7.84 -3.49
C TYR A 311 -4.94 -6.75 -4.51
N THR A 312 -5.60 -5.59 -4.41
CA THR A 312 -5.40 -4.45 -5.32
C THR A 312 -4.80 -3.23 -4.63
N SER A 313 -4.45 -3.35 -3.35
CA SER A 313 -3.91 -2.25 -2.54
C SER A 313 -2.60 -1.68 -3.10
N TRP A 314 -1.82 -2.50 -3.80
CA TRP A 314 -0.56 -2.11 -4.40
C TRP A 314 -0.71 -0.97 -5.43
N ILE A 315 -1.86 -0.86 -6.14
CA ILE A 315 -2.22 0.27 -7.01
C ILE A 315 -2.27 1.60 -6.25
N LYS A 316 -2.58 1.55 -4.95
CA LYS A 316 -2.66 2.72 -4.06
C LYS A 316 -1.41 2.90 -3.21
N GLY A 317 -0.30 2.24 -3.57
CA GLY A 317 0.96 2.32 -2.85
C GLY A 317 0.96 1.62 -1.48
N LYS A 318 0.06 0.67 -1.26
CA LYS A 318 -0.04 -0.08 0.00
C LYS A 318 0.05 -1.58 -0.27
N ILE A 319 0.74 -2.31 0.60
CA ILE A 319 0.74 -3.77 0.59
C ILE A 319 0.20 -4.23 1.94
N HIS A 320 -0.86 -5.01 1.91
CA HIS A 320 -1.52 -5.52 3.10
C HIS A 320 -1.20 -7.01 3.27
N PHE A 321 -0.82 -7.38 4.47
CA PHE A 321 -0.62 -8.77 4.86
C PHE A 321 -1.55 -9.10 6.03
N LYS A 322 -2.25 -10.23 5.96
CA LYS A 322 -3.14 -10.69 7.01
C LYS A 322 -2.88 -12.17 7.28
N ASP A 323 -2.25 -12.46 8.43
CA ASP A 323 -1.91 -13.83 8.83
C ASP A 323 -1.19 -14.62 7.72
N GLN A 324 -0.19 -14.00 7.08
CA GLN A 324 0.54 -14.57 5.95
C GLN A 324 1.90 -15.11 6.38
N ARG A 325 2.36 -16.19 5.77
CA ARG A 325 3.69 -16.78 6.03
C ARG A 325 4.76 -15.76 5.66
N LEU A 326 5.83 -15.70 6.47
CA LEU A 326 6.95 -14.78 6.21
C LEU A 326 7.59 -15.02 4.85
N GLU A 327 7.72 -16.27 4.40
CA GLU A 327 8.21 -16.59 3.07
C GLU A 327 7.39 -15.91 1.97
N ASP A 328 6.05 -15.98 2.06
CA ASP A 328 5.15 -15.40 1.04
C ASP A 328 5.17 -13.86 1.08
N ILE A 329 5.24 -13.27 2.29
CA ILE A 329 5.45 -11.83 2.48
C ILE A 329 6.75 -11.40 1.79
N MET A 330 7.83 -12.12 2.05
CA MET A 330 9.15 -11.77 1.51
C MET A 330 9.27 -12.01 0.02
N LYS A 331 8.53 -12.95 -0.58
CA LYS A 331 8.42 -13.08 -2.04
C LYS A 331 7.86 -11.81 -2.68
N ILE A 332 6.78 -11.27 -2.13
CA ILE A 332 6.17 -10.04 -2.63
C ILE A 332 7.11 -8.85 -2.46
N LEU A 333 7.65 -8.67 -1.26
CA LEU A 333 8.54 -7.54 -0.95
C LEU A 333 9.86 -7.62 -1.73
N SER A 334 10.44 -8.82 -1.92
CA SER A 334 11.70 -8.98 -2.66
C SER A 334 11.59 -8.54 -4.12
N ARG A 335 10.43 -8.72 -4.75
CA ARG A 335 10.18 -8.23 -6.12
C ARG A 335 10.16 -6.70 -6.17
N TRP A 336 9.46 -6.08 -5.20
CA TRP A 336 9.29 -4.63 -5.18
C TRP A 336 10.55 -3.87 -4.72
N TYR A 337 11.25 -4.37 -3.73
CA TYR A 337 12.46 -3.74 -3.20
C TYR A 337 13.74 -4.18 -3.92
N ASP A 338 13.66 -5.00 -4.95
CA ASP A 338 14.79 -5.57 -5.67
C ASP A 338 15.87 -6.12 -4.72
N MET A 339 15.46 -7.01 -3.80
CA MET A 339 16.32 -7.57 -2.77
C MET A 339 16.30 -9.09 -2.75
N GLU A 340 17.36 -9.67 -2.21
CA GLU A 340 17.46 -11.10 -1.94
C GLU A 340 17.05 -11.42 -0.51
N VAL A 341 16.47 -12.59 -0.31
CA VAL A 341 15.99 -13.05 1.00
C VAL A 341 16.58 -14.42 1.32
N ILE A 342 17.19 -14.52 2.50
CA ILE A 342 17.78 -15.75 3.02
C ILE A 342 17.13 -16.09 4.35
N PHE A 343 16.70 -17.33 4.51
CA PHE A 343 16.19 -17.87 5.76
C PHE A 343 17.24 -18.85 6.33
N ALA A 344 17.72 -18.59 7.55
CA ALA A 344 18.71 -19.44 8.20
C ALA A 344 18.15 -20.85 8.54
N ASN A 345 16.84 -20.98 8.68
CA ASN A 345 16.17 -22.27 8.82
C ASN A 345 14.73 -22.22 8.27
N GLU A 346 14.19 -23.41 7.95
CA GLU A 346 12.85 -23.57 7.36
C GLU A 346 11.70 -23.09 8.27
N LYS A 347 11.84 -23.22 9.59
CA LYS A 347 10.78 -22.85 10.54
C LYS A 347 10.46 -21.36 10.52
N ILE A 348 11.44 -20.52 10.19
CA ILE A 348 11.25 -19.06 10.08
C ILE A 348 10.31 -18.72 8.93
N LYS A 349 10.33 -19.47 7.85
CA LYS A 349 9.46 -19.29 6.68
C LYS A 349 7.99 -19.38 7.04
N ASP A 350 7.64 -20.25 8.00
CA ASP A 350 6.27 -20.51 8.40
C ASP A 350 5.72 -19.54 9.47
N LEU A 351 6.57 -18.64 10.00
CA LEU A 351 6.10 -17.58 10.89
C LEU A 351 5.06 -16.72 10.19
N ARG A 352 3.96 -16.43 10.88
CA ARG A 352 2.85 -15.69 10.29
C ARG A 352 2.76 -14.28 10.85
N PHE A 353 2.55 -13.33 9.95
CA PHE A 353 2.47 -11.91 10.28
C PHE A 353 1.31 -11.24 9.57
N GLY A 354 0.79 -10.18 10.22
CA GLY A 354 -0.18 -9.26 9.62
C GLY A 354 0.33 -7.84 9.79
N CYS A 355 0.46 -7.12 8.69
CA CYS A 355 0.93 -5.74 8.70
C CYS A 355 0.52 -5.00 7.42
N ASN A 356 0.68 -3.68 7.46
CA ASN A 356 0.53 -2.82 6.29
C ASN A 356 1.88 -2.18 5.98
N VAL A 357 2.34 -2.34 4.76
CA VAL A 357 3.59 -1.74 4.28
C VAL A 357 3.24 -0.60 3.32
N ASP A 358 3.85 0.56 3.53
CA ASP A 358 3.84 1.63 2.54
C ASP A 358 4.84 1.30 1.45
N ARG A 359 4.35 1.07 0.23
CA ARG A 359 5.13 0.57 -0.89
C ARG A 359 6.25 1.52 -1.30
N TYR A 360 6.03 2.83 -1.16
CA TYR A 360 6.98 3.86 -1.55
C TYR A 360 7.92 4.33 -0.42
N SER A 361 7.79 3.73 0.77
CA SER A 361 8.71 3.95 1.89
C SER A 361 9.84 2.93 1.87
N GLU A 362 10.94 3.24 2.56
CA GLU A 362 12.02 2.28 2.80
C GLU A 362 11.51 1.03 3.53
N ILE A 363 12.17 -0.10 3.37
CA ILE A 363 11.80 -1.35 4.02
C ILE A 363 12.08 -1.36 5.53
N THR A 364 12.93 -0.45 6.01
CA THR A 364 13.40 -0.39 7.41
C THR A 364 12.28 -0.44 8.46
N PRO A 365 11.15 0.29 8.34
CA PRO A 365 10.04 0.19 9.30
C PRO A 365 9.45 -1.22 9.39
N PHE A 366 9.34 -1.92 8.26
CA PHE A 366 8.86 -3.30 8.24
C PHE A 366 9.83 -4.26 8.94
N VAL A 367 11.13 -4.13 8.66
CA VAL A 367 12.17 -4.95 9.31
C VAL A 367 12.14 -4.76 10.83
N ARG A 368 12.04 -3.51 11.31
CA ARG A 368 11.92 -3.21 12.74
C ARG A 368 10.69 -3.84 13.37
N LEU A 369 9.54 -3.76 12.69
CA LEU A 369 8.31 -4.38 13.16
C LEU A 369 8.49 -5.90 13.38
N LEU A 370 9.19 -6.59 12.47
CA LEU A 370 9.46 -8.01 12.62
C LEU A 370 10.37 -8.30 13.83
N GLU A 371 11.45 -7.54 14.02
CA GLU A 371 12.37 -7.69 15.15
C GLU A 371 11.68 -7.40 16.50
N GLU A 372 10.80 -6.38 16.57
CA GLU A 372 10.02 -6.05 17.76
C GLU A 372 9.12 -7.20 18.22
N THR A 373 8.73 -8.11 17.34
CA THR A 373 7.97 -9.32 17.74
C THR A 373 8.79 -10.33 18.52
N GLN A 374 10.12 -10.21 18.53
CA GLN A 374 11.09 -11.13 19.14
C GLN A 374 10.97 -12.58 18.62
N LYS A 375 10.27 -12.81 17.51
CA LYS A 375 10.12 -14.12 16.86
C LYS A 375 11.23 -14.39 15.84
N VAL A 376 11.87 -13.36 15.35
CA VAL A 376 12.89 -13.42 14.30
C VAL A 376 13.85 -12.24 14.44
N HIS A 377 15.12 -12.50 14.16
CA HIS A 377 16.16 -11.49 14.00
C HIS A 377 16.47 -11.26 12.53
N VAL A 378 16.87 -10.04 12.18
CA VAL A 378 17.10 -9.65 10.79
C VAL A 378 18.49 -9.05 10.64
N LYS A 379 19.25 -9.54 9.68
CA LYS A 379 20.52 -8.93 9.25
C LYS A 379 20.37 -8.44 7.82
N VAL A 380 20.66 -7.17 7.61
CA VAL A 380 20.68 -6.58 6.26
C VAL A 380 22.12 -6.36 5.83
N ASN A 381 22.44 -6.82 4.63
CA ASN A 381 23.76 -6.62 4.01
C ASN A 381 23.53 -6.25 2.54
N ASN A 382 23.76 -5.00 2.17
CA ASN A 382 23.41 -4.45 0.87
C ASN A 382 21.93 -4.73 0.52
N LYS A 383 21.67 -5.41 -0.58
CA LYS A 383 20.34 -5.83 -1.03
C LYS A 383 19.88 -7.19 -0.50
N THR A 384 20.60 -7.79 0.45
CA THR A 384 20.27 -9.11 0.99
C THR A 384 19.76 -8.99 2.42
N ILE A 385 18.59 -9.54 2.69
CA ILE A 385 17.99 -9.68 4.02
C ILE A 385 18.12 -11.14 4.46
N THR A 386 18.72 -11.35 5.63
CA THR A 386 18.87 -12.68 6.24
C THR A 386 18.05 -12.74 7.52
N PHE A 387 17.13 -13.70 7.58
CA PHE A 387 16.31 -14.00 8.76
C PHE A 387 16.93 -15.15 9.55
N TYR A 388 17.07 -14.97 10.89
CA TYR A 388 17.60 -15.97 11.80
C TYR A 388 16.90 -15.91 13.18
N ASN A 389 17.06 -16.97 13.99
CA ASN A 389 16.51 -17.03 15.35
C ASN A 389 17.52 -16.52 16.36
#